data_7048ee699f4dfd04d84a7b83e629a319
#
_entry.id   7048ee699f4dfd04d84a7b83e629a319
#
_cell.length_a   1.000
_cell.length_b   1.000
_cell.length_c   1.000
_cell.angle_alpha   90.00
_cell.angle_beta   90.00
_cell.angle_gamma   90.00
#
_symmetry.space_group_name_H-M   'P 1'
#
loop_
_entity.id
_entity.type
_entity.pdbx_description
1 polymer ?
#
loop_
_entity_poly.entity_id
_entity_poly.type
_entity_poly.pdbx_seq_one_letter_code
_entity_poly.pdbx_strand_id
1 'polypeptide(L)'
;EVLAFATIAALLPQLLLGLFTGVLIDRWNRKLTMIFADLFIAVCSIILCVLFYFGKVEVGYIYLLLALRSAGAAFHVPAMQASIPLLAPESQLMRIAGINQVIQSISTIAGPAIAALFITILDMTYVLMFDVFGAVIAIITLALVTIPNPQKNNTSQTPNMFREMKEGLREIYSNRGLLMMFVFMIVMMFFLMPIAALFPLMTLNHFSGNTYMMSIVEVGWGLGMLLGGLIMGMPKFKVNKIVLINTMYIVIGITFLFSGVLPSTVFWIFVALTFIAGISGAMHHGSFTVVLQTTIDPAALGRVFSIFGSVTMLPSMIGLLQTGLIADKIGITNAFVIAGAVIALLGMISFYVPSIRVLGIKMDISVT
;
A
#
# COMPACT_ATOMS: atom_id res chain seq x y z
N GLU A 1 19.58 -14.12 8.08
CA GLU A 1 18.77 -14.03 9.32
C GLU A 1 18.57 -12.58 9.76
N VAL A 2 19.62 -11.75 9.85
CA VAL A 2 19.54 -10.33 10.28
C VAL A 2 18.52 -9.53 9.46
N LEU A 3 18.54 -9.65 8.12
CA LEU A 3 17.61 -8.95 7.24
C LEU A 3 16.15 -9.42 7.45
N ALA A 4 15.95 -10.71 7.68
CA ALA A 4 14.62 -11.26 7.92
C ALA A 4 14.02 -10.73 9.23
N PHE A 5 14.80 -10.70 10.31
CA PHE A 5 14.35 -10.12 11.59
C PHE A 5 14.11 -8.61 11.48
N ALA A 6 14.93 -7.87 10.72
CA ALA A 6 14.71 -6.45 10.45
C ALA A 6 13.39 -6.23 9.70
N THR A 7 13.08 -7.06 8.71
CA THR A 7 11.81 -6.99 7.96
C THR A 7 10.61 -7.28 8.87
N ILE A 8 10.71 -8.30 9.72
CA ILE A 8 9.66 -8.63 10.70
C ILE A 8 9.46 -7.45 11.67
N ALA A 9 10.55 -6.89 12.21
CA ALA A 9 10.48 -5.74 13.11
C ALA A 9 9.85 -4.51 12.43
N ALA A 10 10.10 -4.30 11.15
CA ALA A 10 9.52 -3.20 10.39
C ALA A 10 8.03 -3.38 10.03
N LEU A 11 7.52 -4.61 9.98
CA LEU A 11 6.15 -4.88 9.50
C LEU A 11 5.20 -5.33 10.62
N LEU A 12 5.67 -6.15 11.55
CA LEU A 12 4.82 -6.78 12.56
C LEU A 12 4.10 -5.78 13.48
N PRO A 13 4.74 -4.71 14.01
CA PRO A 13 4.06 -3.75 14.84
C PRO A 13 2.93 -3.01 14.12
N GLN A 14 3.14 -2.64 12.85
CA GLN A 14 2.11 -1.99 12.05
C GLN A 14 0.92 -2.92 11.81
N LEU A 15 1.17 -4.21 11.57
CA LEU A 15 0.12 -5.22 11.42
C LEU A 15 -0.71 -5.37 12.70
N LEU A 16 -0.05 -5.58 13.85
CA LEU A 16 -0.72 -5.84 15.13
C LEU A 16 -1.45 -4.61 15.66
N LEU A 17 -0.80 -3.45 15.61
CA LEU A 17 -1.38 -2.19 16.08
C LEU A 17 -2.43 -1.67 15.11
N GLY A 18 -2.26 -1.91 13.80
CA GLY A 18 -3.16 -1.42 12.75
C GLY A 18 -4.63 -1.76 13.01
N LEU A 19 -4.94 -2.91 13.60
CA LEU A 19 -6.31 -3.26 13.96
C LEU A 19 -6.93 -2.34 15.03
N PHE A 20 -6.11 -1.76 15.90
CA PHE A 20 -6.56 -0.95 17.05
C PHE A 20 -6.42 0.56 16.81
N THR A 21 -5.44 0.97 16.03
CA THR A 21 -5.13 2.40 15.80
C THR A 21 -6.28 3.15 15.17
N GLY A 22 -7.08 2.51 14.33
CA GLY A 22 -8.23 3.12 13.68
C GLY A 22 -9.27 3.65 14.66
N VAL A 23 -9.52 2.94 15.75
CA VAL A 23 -10.43 3.39 16.80
C VAL A 23 -9.91 4.67 17.49
N LEU A 24 -8.61 4.73 17.74
CA LEU A 24 -7.97 5.89 18.33
C LEU A 24 -7.96 7.09 17.38
N ILE A 25 -7.69 6.85 16.08
CA ILE A 25 -7.67 7.88 15.04
C ILE A 25 -9.05 8.53 14.85
N ASP A 26 -10.14 7.77 14.93
CA ASP A 26 -11.49 8.30 14.83
C ASP A 26 -11.90 9.12 16.08
N ARG A 27 -11.25 8.88 17.22
CA ARG A 27 -11.47 9.62 18.47
C ARG A 27 -10.59 10.85 18.62
N TRP A 28 -9.35 10.77 18.14
CA TRP A 28 -8.34 11.80 18.31
C TRP A 28 -8.40 12.86 17.20
N ASN A 29 -7.71 13.96 17.43
CA ASN A 29 -7.50 14.94 16.38
C ASN A 29 -6.54 14.36 15.35
N ARG A 30 -7.01 14.10 14.12
CA ARG A 30 -6.23 13.44 13.05
C ARG A 30 -4.94 14.19 12.74
N LYS A 31 -4.98 15.54 12.72
CA LYS A 31 -3.79 16.38 12.52
C LYS A 31 -2.75 16.15 13.61
N LEU A 32 -3.16 16.21 14.88
CA LEU A 32 -2.28 15.98 16.01
C LEU A 32 -1.75 14.54 16.00
N THR A 33 -2.58 13.56 15.67
CA THR A 33 -2.15 12.14 15.56
C THR A 33 -1.02 11.99 14.54
N MET A 34 -1.13 12.60 13.36
CA MET A 34 -0.07 12.57 12.34
C MET A 34 1.20 13.29 12.83
N ILE A 35 1.07 14.48 13.43
CA ILE A 35 2.22 15.23 13.97
C ILE A 35 2.95 14.43 15.05
N PHE A 36 2.23 13.83 15.99
CA PHE A 36 2.85 13.02 17.04
C PHE A 36 3.47 11.73 16.51
N ALA A 37 2.86 11.11 15.50
CA ALA A 37 3.44 9.94 14.84
C ALA A 37 4.76 10.29 14.13
N ASP A 38 4.79 11.38 13.36
CA ASP A 38 6.01 11.84 12.69
C ASP A 38 7.10 12.24 13.69
N LEU A 39 6.73 12.96 14.76
CA LEU A 39 7.65 13.31 15.83
C LEU A 39 8.24 12.06 16.51
N PHE A 40 7.41 11.07 16.79
CA PHE A 40 7.85 9.80 17.39
C PHE A 40 8.82 9.05 16.48
N ILE A 41 8.52 8.98 15.17
CA ILE A 41 9.40 8.38 14.16
C ILE A 41 10.72 9.15 14.08
N ALA A 42 10.67 10.49 14.07
CA ALA A 42 11.87 11.34 14.03
C ALA A 42 12.76 11.14 15.28
N VAL A 43 12.16 11.03 16.47
CA VAL A 43 12.91 10.73 17.71
C VAL A 43 13.61 9.38 17.60
N CYS A 44 12.94 8.33 17.07
CA CYS A 44 13.59 7.04 16.83
C CYS A 44 14.77 7.17 15.86
N SER A 45 14.65 8.00 14.82
CA SER A 45 15.74 8.26 13.87
C SER A 45 16.90 9.03 14.51
N ILE A 46 16.61 10.01 15.37
CA ILE A 46 17.64 10.75 16.12
C ILE A 46 18.40 9.78 17.05
N ILE A 47 17.70 8.90 17.77
CA ILE A 47 18.34 7.90 18.62
C ILE A 47 19.28 7.02 17.78
N LEU A 48 18.82 6.59 16.60
CA LEU A 48 19.64 5.77 15.70
C LEU A 48 20.88 6.56 15.20
N CYS A 49 20.72 7.84 14.83
CA CYS A 49 21.83 8.73 14.48
C CYS A 49 22.87 8.83 15.60
N VAL A 50 22.43 9.03 16.84
CA VAL A 50 23.30 9.13 18.01
C VAL A 50 24.06 7.83 18.25
N LEU A 51 23.40 6.68 18.12
CA LEU A 51 24.06 5.37 18.27
C LEU A 51 25.13 5.14 17.19
N PHE A 52 24.84 5.51 15.94
CA PHE A 52 25.83 5.44 14.85
C PHE A 52 27.01 6.39 15.10
N TYR A 53 26.73 7.64 15.49
CA TYR A 53 27.76 8.64 15.75
C TYR A 53 28.76 8.22 16.83
N PHE A 54 28.29 7.58 17.92
CA PHE A 54 29.13 7.07 18.99
C PHE A 54 29.69 5.67 18.75
N GLY A 55 29.41 5.05 17.61
CA GLY A 55 29.82 3.67 17.30
C GLY A 55 29.25 2.61 18.23
N LYS A 56 28.13 2.88 18.90
CA LYS A 56 27.45 1.99 19.87
C LYS A 56 26.26 1.28 19.28
N VAL A 57 26.18 1.18 17.97
CA VAL A 57 25.07 0.53 17.28
C VAL A 57 25.20 -0.99 17.41
N GLU A 58 24.16 -1.63 17.92
CA GLU A 58 23.98 -3.09 17.94
C GLU A 58 22.74 -3.45 17.12
N VAL A 59 22.72 -4.66 16.55
CA VAL A 59 21.63 -5.12 15.71
C VAL A 59 20.29 -5.12 16.47
N GLY A 60 20.30 -5.41 17.78
CA GLY A 60 19.12 -5.37 18.63
C GLY A 60 18.48 -3.97 18.73
N TYR A 61 19.30 -2.91 18.79
CA TYR A 61 18.80 -1.52 18.80
C TYR A 61 18.16 -1.18 17.44
N ILE A 62 18.73 -1.67 16.32
CA ILE A 62 18.14 -1.48 15.00
C ILE A 62 16.75 -2.12 14.94
N TYR A 63 16.61 -3.37 15.39
CA TYR A 63 15.30 -4.05 15.39
C TYR A 63 14.27 -3.32 16.25
N LEU A 64 14.67 -2.88 17.46
CA LEU A 64 13.80 -2.15 18.37
C LEU A 64 13.32 -0.83 17.72
N LEU A 65 14.25 -0.05 17.16
CA LEU A 65 13.92 1.25 16.57
C LEU A 65 13.10 1.11 15.28
N LEU A 66 13.35 0.07 14.47
CA LEU A 66 12.49 -0.25 13.32
C LEU A 66 11.07 -0.62 13.77
N ALA A 67 10.94 -1.41 14.83
CA ALA A 67 9.64 -1.77 15.40
C ALA A 67 8.88 -0.55 15.93
N LEU A 68 9.56 0.35 16.64
CA LEU A 68 8.97 1.59 17.15
C LEU A 68 8.55 2.52 16.01
N ARG A 69 9.37 2.68 14.98
CA ARG A 69 9.01 3.46 13.77
C ARG A 69 7.79 2.87 13.06
N SER A 70 7.73 1.56 12.93
CA SER A 70 6.58 0.84 12.38
C SER A 70 5.31 1.08 13.20
N ALA A 71 5.42 1.11 14.53
CA ALA A 71 4.30 1.46 15.40
C ALA A 71 3.81 2.91 15.15
N GLY A 72 4.71 3.87 14.95
CA GLY A 72 4.34 5.25 14.55
C GLY A 72 3.61 5.29 13.21
N ALA A 73 4.10 4.57 12.20
CA ALA A 73 3.49 4.49 10.89
C ALA A 73 2.07 3.89 10.92
N ALA A 74 1.79 2.98 11.88
CA ALA A 74 0.45 2.41 12.08
C ALA A 74 -0.62 3.46 12.44
N PHE A 75 -0.23 4.61 13.00
CA PHE A 75 -1.12 5.74 13.27
C PHE A 75 -1.16 6.74 12.11
N HIS A 76 0.00 7.05 11.53
CA HIS A 76 0.11 8.10 10.52
C HIS A 76 -0.69 7.78 9.26
N VAL A 77 -0.49 6.60 8.66
CA VAL A 77 -1.07 6.26 7.35
C VAL A 77 -2.60 6.26 7.35
N PRO A 78 -3.30 5.58 8.28
CA PRO A 78 -4.76 5.61 8.31
C PRO A 78 -5.32 7.00 8.64
N ALA A 79 -4.64 7.79 9.51
CA ALA A 79 -5.05 9.14 9.83
C ALA A 79 -4.98 10.06 8.60
N MET A 80 -3.92 9.94 7.80
CA MET A 80 -3.76 10.67 6.54
C MET A 80 -4.86 10.30 5.55
N GLN A 81 -5.07 9.01 5.29
CA GLN A 81 -6.07 8.55 4.33
C GLN A 81 -7.50 8.96 4.73
N ALA A 82 -7.81 8.90 6.02
CA ALA A 82 -9.11 9.32 6.54
C ALA A 82 -9.31 10.85 6.53
N SER A 83 -8.23 11.64 6.48
CA SER A 83 -8.28 13.10 6.43
C SER A 83 -8.57 13.67 5.03
N ILE A 84 -8.18 12.96 3.98
CA ILE A 84 -8.30 13.43 2.58
C ILE A 84 -9.74 13.83 2.22
N PRO A 85 -10.81 13.05 2.51
CA PRO A 85 -12.17 13.41 2.16
C PRO A 85 -12.72 14.61 2.95
N LEU A 86 -12.06 15.01 4.04
CA LEU A 86 -12.43 16.21 4.79
C LEU A 86 -11.80 17.48 4.21
N LEU A 87 -10.78 17.33 3.36
CA LEU A 87 -10.01 18.44 2.79
C LEU A 87 -10.38 18.72 1.33
N ALA A 88 -10.95 17.73 0.63
CA ALA A 88 -11.22 17.82 -0.78
C ALA A 88 -12.62 17.32 -1.15
N PRO A 89 -13.28 17.92 -2.14
CA PRO A 89 -14.56 17.43 -2.63
C PRO A 89 -14.39 16.06 -3.31
N GLU A 90 -15.47 15.26 -3.31
CA GLU A 90 -15.48 13.90 -3.86
C GLU A 90 -14.96 13.85 -5.31
N SER A 91 -15.29 14.86 -6.13
CA SER A 91 -14.85 14.99 -7.52
C SER A 91 -13.33 15.07 -7.69
N GLN A 92 -12.57 15.43 -6.65
CA GLN A 92 -11.11 15.54 -6.67
C GLN A 92 -10.39 14.31 -6.06
N LEU A 93 -11.10 13.42 -5.38
CA LEU A 93 -10.47 12.29 -4.66
C LEU A 93 -9.68 11.38 -5.61
N MET A 94 -10.19 11.11 -6.82
CA MET A 94 -9.48 10.30 -7.81
C MET A 94 -8.17 10.96 -8.24
N ARG A 95 -8.17 12.29 -8.42
CA ARG A 95 -6.97 13.07 -8.74
C ARG A 95 -5.95 13.03 -7.61
N ILE A 96 -6.39 13.17 -6.37
CA ILE A 96 -5.52 13.09 -5.18
C ILE A 96 -4.94 11.69 -5.03
N ALA A 97 -5.74 10.64 -5.25
CA ALA A 97 -5.24 9.27 -5.26
C ALA A 97 -4.16 9.06 -6.34
N GLY A 98 -4.36 9.63 -7.54
CA GLY A 98 -3.36 9.63 -8.62
C GLY A 98 -2.07 10.33 -8.22
N ILE A 99 -2.15 11.52 -7.62
CA ILE A 99 -0.97 12.25 -7.12
C ILE A 99 -0.24 11.44 -6.03
N ASN A 100 -0.96 10.83 -5.11
CA ASN A 100 -0.36 9.97 -4.09
C ASN A 100 0.38 8.77 -4.71
N GLN A 101 -0.18 8.17 -5.78
CA GLN A 101 0.50 7.09 -6.51
C GLN A 101 1.76 7.58 -7.24
N VAL A 102 1.74 8.79 -7.80
CA VAL A 102 2.94 9.42 -8.39
C VAL A 102 4.03 9.60 -7.33
N ILE A 103 3.70 10.17 -6.18
CA ILE A 103 4.64 10.35 -5.06
C ILE A 103 5.20 9.01 -4.61
N GLN A 104 4.34 8.01 -4.40
CA GLN A 104 4.75 6.67 -4.00
C GLN A 104 5.69 6.03 -5.04
N SER A 105 5.36 6.15 -6.33
CA SER A 105 6.17 5.59 -7.43
C SER A 105 7.54 6.24 -7.51
N ILE A 106 7.61 7.57 -7.43
CA ILE A 106 8.89 8.30 -7.40
C ILE A 106 9.71 7.85 -6.19
N SER A 107 9.10 7.74 -5.01
CA SER A 107 9.80 7.30 -3.79
C SER A 107 10.33 5.87 -3.92
N THR A 108 9.57 4.97 -4.54
CA THR A 108 9.97 3.56 -4.74
C THR A 108 11.10 3.43 -5.75
N ILE A 109 11.12 4.24 -6.82
CA ILE A 109 12.17 4.19 -7.85
C ILE A 109 13.43 4.95 -7.39
N ALA A 110 13.26 6.20 -6.94
CA ALA A 110 14.37 7.09 -6.62
C ALA A 110 14.97 6.82 -5.23
N GLY A 111 14.17 6.32 -4.27
CA GLY A 111 14.60 6.09 -2.90
C GLY A 111 15.84 5.20 -2.80
N PRO A 112 15.83 3.96 -3.31
CA PRO A 112 17.01 3.07 -3.27
C PRO A 112 18.22 3.65 -3.99
N ALA A 113 18.04 4.31 -5.14
CA ALA A 113 19.13 4.92 -5.89
C ALA A 113 19.80 6.08 -5.13
N ILE A 114 18.99 6.97 -4.55
CA ILE A 114 19.45 8.08 -3.72
C ILE A 114 20.13 7.56 -2.44
N ALA A 115 19.54 6.55 -1.80
CA ALA A 115 20.12 5.93 -0.60
C ALA A 115 21.47 5.29 -0.92
N ALA A 116 21.60 4.54 -2.01
CA ALA A 116 22.88 3.95 -2.45
C ALA A 116 23.95 5.03 -2.70
N LEU A 117 23.58 6.14 -3.38
CA LEU A 117 24.48 7.26 -3.60
C LEU A 117 24.95 7.87 -2.26
N PHE A 118 24.03 8.14 -1.36
CA PHE A 118 24.37 8.78 -0.08
C PHE A 118 25.23 7.88 0.83
N ILE A 119 24.96 6.58 0.87
CA ILE A 119 25.77 5.62 1.66
C ILE A 119 27.21 5.52 1.14
N THR A 120 27.45 5.81 -0.16
CA THR A 120 28.82 5.79 -0.73
C THR A 120 29.62 7.04 -0.44
N ILE A 121 28.97 8.19 -0.17
CA ILE A 121 29.64 9.49 -0.02
C ILE A 121 29.50 10.10 1.40
N LEU A 122 28.59 9.57 2.20
CA LEU A 122 28.28 10.08 3.56
C LEU A 122 28.31 8.93 4.57
N ASP A 123 28.72 9.25 5.79
CA ASP A 123 28.53 8.32 6.91
C ASP A 123 27.04 8.08 7.19
N MET A 124 26.71 6.88 7.68
CA MET A 124 25.33 6.45 7.96
C MET A 124 24.59 7.43 8.88
N THR A 125 25.28 8.07 9.79
CA THR A 125 24.74 9.13 10.66
C THR A 125 24.10 10.26 9.87
N TYR A 126 24.81 10.77 8.86
CA TYR A 126 24.30 11.86 8.02
C TYR A 126 23.16 11.40 7.11
N VAL A 127 23.23 10.16 6.61
CA VAL A 127 22.13 9.57 5.81
C VAL A 127 20.84 9.51 6.63
N LEU A 128 20.91 9.10 7.90
CA LEU A 128 19.75 9.06 8.78
C LEU A 128 19.22 10.46 9.15
N MET A 129 20.07 11.50 9.15
CA MET A 129 19.63 12.87 9.41
C MET A 129 18.70 13.41 8.31
N PHE A 130 18.76 12.91 7.07
CA PHE A 130 17.78 13.27 6.03
C PHE A 130 16.35 12.87 6.41
N ASP A 131 16.19 11.75 7.10
CA ASP A 131 14.87 11.32 7.59
C ASP A 131 14.34 12.30 8.66
N VAL A 132 15.20 12.73 9.59
CA VAL A 132 14.84 13.74 10.60
C VAL A 132 14.49 15.08 9.94
N PHE A 133 15.27 15.52 8.97
CA PHE A 133 15.01 16.75 8.24
C PHE A 133 13.67 16.68 7.46
N GLY A 134 13.42 15.55 6.80
CA GLY A 134 12.15 15.28 6.13
C GLY A 134 10.95 15.33 7.10
N ALA A 135 11.09 14.71 8.27
CA ALA A 135 10.05 14.75 9.31
C ALA A 135 9.79 16.17 9.83
N VAL A 136 10.82 17.00 10.02
CA VAL A 136 10.66 18.41 10.41
C VAL A 136 9.86 19.17 9.35
N ILE A 137 10.19 19.02 8.07
CA ILE A 137 9.44 19.65 6.97
C ILE A 137 7.98 19.16 6.98
N ALA A 138 7.75 17.86 7.12
CA ALA A 138 6.42 17.27 7.16
C ALA A 138 5.59 17.82 8.34
N ILE A 139 6.15 17.91 9.54
CA ILE A 139 5.50 18.46 10.72
C ILE A 139 5.16 19.94 10.52
N ILE A 140 6.09 20.74 10.00
CA ILE A 140 5.87 22.18 9.75
C ILE A 140 4.77 22.37 8.71
N THR A 141 4.83 21.68 7.58
CA THR A 141 3.80 21.78 6.53
C THR A 141 2.44 21.33 7.02
N LEU A 142 2.38 20.24 7.77
CA LEU A 142 1.15 19.74 8.37
C LEU A 142 0.59 20.71 9.44
N ALA A 143 1.46 21.39 10.21
CA ALA A 143 1.05 22.39 11.18
C ALA A 143 0.36 23.59 10.54
N LEU A 144 0.71 23.96 9.31
CA LEU A 144 0.11 25.05 8.55
C LEU A 144 -1.26 24.69 7.95
N VAL A 145 -1.57 23.40 7.77
CA VAL A 145 -2.85 22.95 7.18
C VAL A 145 -3.91 22.82 8.28
N THR A 146 -5.11 23.34 8.04
CA THR A 146 -6.26 23.14 8.92
C THR A 146 -7.02 21.89 8.48
N ILE A 147 -7.01 20.85 9.32
CA ILE A 147 -7.76 19.61 9.07
C ILE A 147 -8.98 19.60 9.99
N PRO A 148 -10.21 19.63 9.43
CA PRO A 148 -11.41 19.48 10.23
C PRO A 148 -11.45 18.09 10.88
N ASN A 149 -11.95 18.03 12.11
CA ASN A 149 -12.27 16.74 12.70
C ASN A 149 -13.71 16.37 12.35
N PRO A 150 -14.01 15.10 12.07
CA PRO A 150 -15.39 14.66 11.90
C PRO A 150 -16.18 14.94 13.17
N GLN A 151 -17.44 15.34 13.02
CA GLN A 151 -18.32 15.58 14.17
C GLN A 151 -18.47 14.27 14.95
N LYS A 152 -18.14 14.33 16.23
CA LYS A 152 -18.38 13.21 17.14
C LYS A 152 -19.88 13.07 17.35
N ASN A 153 -20.45 11.97 16.96
CA ASN A 153 -21.74 11.57 17.49
C ASN A 153 -21.57 11.36 19.00
N ASN A 154 -22.15 12.26 19.79
CA ASN A 154 -22.12 12.23 21.25
C ASN A 154 -22.92 11.02 21.79
N THR A 155 -22.49 9.83 21.49
CA THR A 155 -22.95 8.64 22.22
C THR A 155 -22.13 8.56 23.50
N SER A 156 -22.77 8.89 24.61
CA SER A 156 -22.28 8.85 25.99
C SER A 156 -22.00 7.43 26.50
N GLN A 157 -21.44 6.58 25.63
CA GLN A 157 -21.11 5.19 25.97
C GLN A 157 -19.65 5.07 26.39
N THR A 158 -19.41 4.28 27.43
CA THR A 158 -18.05 3.95 27.90
C THR A 158 -17.19 3.44 26.74
N PRO A 159 -15.96 3.97 26.58
CA PRO A 159 -15.05 3.59 25.52
C PRO A 159 -14.74 2.09 25.57
N ASN A 160 -15.16 1.35 24.55
CA ASN A 160 -14.82 -0.07 24.41
C ASN A 160 -14.16 -0.30 23.05
N MET A 161 -12.84 -0.47 23.06
CA MET A 161 -12.01 -0.59 21.85
C MET A 161 -12.43 -1.77 20.97
N PHE A 162 -12.76 -2.92 21.57
CA PHE A 162 -13.21 -4.09 20.81
C PHE A 162 -14.58 -3.88 20.15
N ARG A 163 -15.49 -3.18 20.85
CA ARG A 163 -16.81 -2.88 20.29
C ARG A 163 -16.69 -1.95 19.10
N GLU A 164 -15.87 -0.91 19.19
CA GLU A 164 -15.67 0.05 18.11
C GLU A 164 -14.91 -0.56 16.91
N MET A 165 -13.95 -1.44 17.17
CA MET A 165 -13.35 -2.25 16.10
C MET A 165 -14.41 -3.13 15.41
N LYS A 166 -15.32 -3.75 16.17
CA LYS A 166 -16.45 -4.51 15.63
C LYS A 166 -17.42 -3.62 14.83
N GLU A 167 -17.61 -2.38 15.25
CA GLU A 167 -18.38 -1.40 14.49
C GLU A 167 -17.71 -1.06 13.15
N GLY A 168 -16.38 -0.85 13.13
CA GLY A 168 -15.62 -0.68 11.87
C GLY A 168 -15.76 -1.88 10.93
N LEU A 169 -15.67 -3.09 11.45
CA LEU A 169 -15.97 -4.30 10.69
C LEU A 169 -17.43 -4.33 10.20
N ARG A 170 -18.37 -3.89 11.04
CA ARG A 170 -19.79 -3.85 10.68
C ARG A 170 -20.06 -2.90 9.51
N GLU A 171 -19.34 -1.78 9.39
CA GLU A 171 -19.43 -0.88 8.24
C GLU A 171 -19.09 -1.64 6.93
N ILE A 172 -18.07 -2.49 6.96
CA ILE A 172 -17.70 -3.32 5.81
C ILE A 172 -18.76 -4.41 5.55
N TYR A 173 -19.18 -5.13 6.60
CA TYR A 173 -20.14 -6.24 6.47
C TYR A 173 -21.56 -5.79 6.12
N SER A 174 -21.98 -4.60 6.54
CA SER A 174 -23.32 -4.06 6.24
C SER A 174 -23.48 -3.72 4.76
N ASN A 175 -22.39 -3.41 4.06
CA ASN A 175 -22.38 -3.18 2.63
C ASN A 175 -21.83 -4.42 1.89
N ARG A 176 -22.73 -5.25 1.38
CA ARG A 176 -22.37 -6.49 0.67
C ARG A 176 -21.42 -6.26 -0.52
N GLY A 177 -21.54 -5.12 -1.21
CA GLY A 177 -20.63 -4.77 -2.31
C GLY A 177 -19.20 -4.53 -1.81
N LEU A 178 -19.09 -3.75 -0.73
CA LEU A 178 -17.81 -3.46 -0.11
C LEU A 178 -17.16 -4.73 0.48
N LEU A 179 -17.95 -5.56 1.16
CA LEU A 179 -17.48 -6.85 1.68
C LEU A 179 -16.89 -7.74 0.58
N MET A 180 -17.60 -7.87 -0.56
CA MET A 180 -17.10 -8.67 -1.68
C MET A 180 -15.81 -8.08 -2.27
N MET A 181 -15.69 -6.75 -2.35
CA MET A 181 -14.46 -6.09 -2.79
C MET A 181 -13.29 -6.40 -1.84
N PHE A 182 -13.52 -6.40 -0.53
CA PHE A 182 -12.49 -6.80 0.45
C PHE A 182 -12.08 -8.26 0.29
N VAL A 183 -13.03 -9.17 0.10
CA VAL A 183 -12.74 -10.59 -0.13
C VAL A 183 -11.86 -10.77 -1.38
N PHE A 184 -12.22 -10.11 -2.48
CA PHE A 184 -11.44 -10.19 -3.72
C PHE A 184 -10.04 -9.57 -3.57
N MET A 185 -9.93 -8.47 -2.82
CA MET A 185 -8.66 -7.85 -2.49
C MET A 185 -7.75 -8.79 -1.67
N ILE A 186 -8.30 -9.48 -0.67
CA ILE A 186 -7.59 -10.46 0.15
C ILE A 186 -7.02 -11.57 -0.74
N VAL A 187 -7.85 -12.14 -1.61
CA VAL A 187 -7.42 -13.20 -2.52
C VAL A 187 -6.37 -12.67 -3.51
N MET A 188 -6.57 -11.47 -4.07
CA MET A 188 -5.57 -10.85 -4.94
C MET A 188 -4.23 -10.70 -4.22
N MET A 189 -4.21 -10.15 -3.00
CA MET A 189 -2.96 -9.89 -2.25
C MET A 189 -2.23 -11.19 -1.92
N PHE A 190 -2.97 -12.26 -1.62
CA PHE A 190 -2.39 -13.59 -1.37
C PHE A 190 -1.61 -14.12 -2.58
N PHE A 191 -2.10 -13.89 -3.81
CA PHE A 191 -1.44 -14.33 -5.03
C PHE A 191 -0.42 -13.32 -5.57
N LEU A 192 -0.63 -12.03 -5.34
CA LEU A 192 0.22 -10.95 -5.86
C LEU A 192 1.61 -10.95 -5.18
N MET A 193 1.67 -11.13 -3.86
CA MET A 193 2.93 -10.99 -3.11
C MET A 193 3.96 -12.07 -3.40
N PRO A 194 3.59 -13.36 -3.55
CA PRO A 194 4.53 -14.36 -4.06
C PRO A 194 5.12 -13.99 -5.43
N ILE A 195 4.28 -13.50 -6.34
CA ILE A 195 4.74 -13.10 -7.67
C ILE A 195 5.70 -11.91 -7.58
N ALA A 196 5.42 -10.91 -6.75
CA ALA A 196 6.32 -9.79 -6.54
C ALA A 196 7.71 -10.25 -6.04
N ALA A 197 7.76 -11.23 -5.15
CA ALA A 197 9.02 -11.83 -4.67
C ALA A 197 9.71 -12.72 -5.71
N LEU A 198 8.96 -13.28 -6.67
CA LEU A 198 9.48 -14.13 -7.73
C LEU A 198 10.00 -13.38 -8.96
N PHE A 199 9.74 -12.07 -9.11
CA PHE A 199 10.26 -11.28 -10.24
C PHE A 199 11.78 -11.37 -10.41
N PRO A 200 12.62 -11.21 -9.36
CA PRO A 200 14.05 -11.41 -9.46
C PRO A 200 14.44 -12.81 -9.94
N LEU A 201 13.81 -13.84 -9.37
CA LEU A 201 14.10 -15.24 -9.74
C LEU A 201 13.63 -15.57 -11.17
N MET A 202 12.51 -15.01 -11.61
CA MET A 202 12.04 -15.11 -12.99
C MET A 202 13.07 -14.51 -13.96
N THR A 203 13.62 -13.34 -13.63
CA THR A 203 14.65 -12.69 -14.44
C THR A 203 15.95 -13.52 -14.49
N LEU A 204 16.43 -13.99 -13.35
CA LEU A 204 17.69 -14.72 -13.27
C LEU A 204 17.61 -16.14 -13.86
N ASN A 205 16.56 -16.89 -13.49
CA ASN A 205 16.51 -18.32 -13.77
C ASN A 205 15.83 -18.62 -15.12
N HIS A 206 14.71 -17.94 -15.43
CA HIS A 206 13.99 -18.22 -16.67
C HIS A 206 14.57 -17.46 -17.87
N PHE A 207 14.88 -16.16 -17.70
CA PHE A 207 15.45 -15.34 -18.77
C PHE A 207 16.98 -15.35 -18.80
N SER A 208 17.66 -16.13 -17.93
CA SER A 208 19.12 -16.18 -17.80
C SER A 208 19.75 -14.78 -17.67
N GLY A 209 19.06 -13.88 -16.97
CA GLY A 209 19.44 -12.50 -16.80
C GLY A 209 20.47 -12.27 -15.71
N ASN A 210 20.76 -11.02 -15.47
CA ASN A 210 21.69 -10.54 -14.45
C ASN A 210 21.05 -9.48 -13.56
N THR A 211 21.79 -8.97 -12.57
CA THR A 211 21.33 -7.93 -11.63
C THR A 211 20.85 -6.67 -12.34
N TYR A 212 21.50 -6.29 -13.47
CA TYR A 212 21.07 -5.14 -14.26
C TYR A 212 19.67 -5.35 -14.88
N MET A 213 19.41 -6.54 -15.40
CA MET A 213 18.09 -6.89 -15.94
C MET A 213 17.01 -6.94 -14.85
N MET A 214 17.36 -7.38 -13.62
CA MET A 214 16.43 -7.27 -12.47
C MET A 214 16.04 -5.82 -12.20
N SER A 215 17.02 -4.93 -12.17
CA SER A 215 16.77 -3.50 -11.97
C SER A 215 15.88 -2.89 -13.07
N ILE A 216 16.05 -3.33 -14.34
CA ILE A 216 15.15 -2.89 -15.44
C ILE A 216 13.71 -3.31 -15.17
N VAL A 217 13.47 -4.52 -14.69
CA VAL A 217 12.11 -5.00 -14.36
C VAL A 217 11.48 -4.17 -13.23
N GLU A 218 12.25 -3.89 -12.15
CA GLU A 218 11.78 -3.07 -11.04
C GLU A 218 11.48 -1.63 -11.46
N VAL A 219 12.37 -1.03 -12.24
CA VAL A 219 12.15 0.31 -12.81
C VAL A 219 10.94 0.30 -13.76
N GLY A 220 10.78 -0.75 -14.57
CA GLY A 220 9.62 -0.93 -15.43
C GLY A 220 8.31 -0.93 -14.66
N TRP A 221 8.24 -1.69 -13.56
CA TRP A 221 7.10 -1.69 -12.65
C TRP A 221 6.82 -0.29 -12.07
N GLY A 222 7.86 0.36 -11.53
CA GLY A 222 7.74 1.68 -10.93
C GLY A 222 7.31 2.76 -11.93
N LEU A 223 7.86 2.77 -13.15
CA LEU A 223 7.44 3.67 -14.22
C LEU A 223 6.00 3.41 -14.66
N GLY A 224 5.57 2.14 -14.66
CA GLY A 224 4.18 1.78 -14.87
C GLY A 224 3.28 2.40 -13.80
N MET A 225 3.63 2.24 -12.52
CA MET A 225 2.88 2.85 -11.41
C MET A 225 2.83 4.37 -11.52
N LEU A 226 3.94 5.01 -11.90
CA LEU A 226 4.02 6.45 -12.14
C LEU A 226 3.03 6.89 -13.22
N LEU A 227 3.03 6.20 -14.36
CA LEU A 227 2.10 6.51 -15.46
C LEU A 227 0.64 6.28 -15.07
N GLY A 228 0.33 5.19 -14.35
CA GLY A 228 -1.00 4.93 -13.83
C GLY A 228 -1.49 6.04 -12.89
N GLY A 229 -0.61 6.51 -11.99
CA GLY A 229 -0.89 7.65 -11.11
C GLY A 229 -1.11 8.97 -11.89
N LEU A 230 -0.28 9.24 -12.90
CA LEU A 230 -0.44 10.42 -13.76
C LEU A 230 -1.77 10.39 -14.52
N ILE A 231 -2.18 9.25 -15.09
CA ILE A 231 -3.47 9.09 -15.78
C ILE A 231 -4.62 9.39 -14.81
N MET A 232 -4.60 8.82 -13.60
CA MET A 232 -5.61 9.10 -12.57
C MET A 232 -5.62 10.56 -12.12
N GLY A 233 -4.44 11.20 -12.10
CA GLY A 233 -4.25 12.60 -11.74
C GLY A 233 -4.81 13.61 -12.77
N MET A 234 -5.17 13.16 -13.98
CA MET A 234 -5.69 14.05 -15.03
C MET A 234 -7.06 14.62 -14.67
N PRO A 235 -7.32 15.94 -14.87
CA PRO A 235 -8.58 16.57 -14.50
C PRO A 235 -9.82 15.99 -15.19
N LYS A 236 -9.64 15.38 -16.36
CA LYS A 236 -10.71 14.80 -17.18
C LYS A 236 -10.90 13.30 -16.97
N PHE A 237 -10.13 12.68 -16.07
CA PHE A 237 -10.24 11.24 -15.81
C PHE A 237 -11.49 10.94 -14.98
N LYS A 238 -12.62 10.76 -15.66
CA LYS A 238 -13.92 10.43 -15.08
C LYS A 238 -14.31 9.03 -15.53
N VAL A 239 -14.05 8.03 -14.70
CA VAL A 239 -14.37 6.62 -14.96
C VAL A 239 -15.05 6.06 -13.73
N ASN A 240 -16.02 5.17 -13.94
CA ASN A 240 -16.62 4.42 -12.84
C ASN A 240 -15.53 3.64 -12.09
N LYS A 241 -15.38 3.95 -10.81
CA LYS A 241 -14.32 3.44 -9.94
C LYS A 241 -14.36 1.91 -9.84
N ILE A 242 -15.57 1.32 -9.80
CA ILE A 242 -15.78 -0.14 -9.69
C ILE A 242 -15.41 -0.83 -11.02
N VAL A 243 -15.83 -0.28 -12.15
CA VAL A 243 -15.47 -0.81 -13.47
C VAL A 243 -13.96 -0.76 -13.65
N LEU A 244 -13.33 0.32 -13.22
CA LEU A 244 -11.87 0.47 -13.29
C LEU A 244 -11.16 -0.58 -12.45
N ILE A 245 -11.57 -0.79 -11.19
CA ILE A 245 -11.01 -1.80 -10.31
C ILE A 245 -11.11 -3.20 -10.95
N ASN A 246 -12.31 -3.57 -11.44
CA ASN A 246 -12.53 -4.87 -12.05
C ASN A 246 -11.69 -5.07 -13.32
N THR A 247 -11.58 -4.02 -14.15
CA THR A 247 -10.74 -4.06 -15.36
C THR A 247 -9.26 -4.21 -14.99
N MET A 248 -8.79 -3.50 -13.96
CA MET A 248 -7.39 -3.59 -13.54
C MET A 248 -7.05 -4.97 -12.96
N TYR A 249 -7.97 -5.66 -12.27
CA TYR A 249 -7.78 -7.07 -11.91
C TYR A 249 -7.52 -7.94 -13.14
N ILE A 250 -8.33 -7.79 -14.19
CA ILE A 250 -8.20 -8.56 -15.43
C ILE A 250 -6.85 -8.28 -16.09
N VAL A 251 -6.47 -7.00 -16.20
CA VAL A 251 -5.21 -6.61 -16.84
C VAL A 251 -4.00 -7.15 -16.07
N ILE A 252 -3.96 -6.99 -14.73
CA ILE A 252 -2.89 -7.53 -13.89
C ILE A 252 -2.81 -9.06 -14.05
N GLY A 253 -3.95 -9.74 -14.00
CA GLY A 253 -4.01 -11.20 -14.16
C GLY A 253 -3.51 -11.65 -15.52
N ILE A 254 -3.92 -11.00 -16.59
CA ILE A 254 -3.48 -11.30 -17.95
C ILE A 254 -1.97 -11.06 -18.11
N THR A 255 -1.44 -9.95 -17.59
CA THR A 255 0.01 -9.66 -17.68
C THR A 255 0.84 -10.72 -16.98
N PHE A 256 0.43 -11.18 -15.79
CA PHE A 256 1.15 -12.24 -15.07
C PHE A 256 1.01 -13.60 -15.77
N LEU A 257 -0.19 -13.95 -16.25
CA LEU A 257 -0.43 -15.17 -16.99
C LEU A 257 0.48 -15.24 -18.23
N PHE A 258 0.48 -14.18 -19.04
CA PHE A 258 1.37 -14.13 -20.21
C PHE A 258 2.84 -14.12 -19.82
N SER A 259 3.25 -13.44 -18.75
CA SER A 259 4.62 -13.50 -18.26
C SER A 259 5.08 -14.90 -17.95
N GLY A 260 4.20 -15.76 -17.40
CA GLY A 260 4.52 -17.14 -17.07
C GLY A 260 4.63 -18.09 -18.28
N VAL A 261 4.03 -17.76 -19.43
CA VAL A 261 4.10 -18.58 -20.66
C VAL A 261 5.13 -18.07 -21.69
N LEU A 262 5.82 -16.96 -21.40
CA LEU A 262 6.83 -16.41 -22.30
C LEU A 262 8.03 -17.38 -22.44
N PRO A 263 8.55 -17.58 -23.67
CA PRO A 263 9.84 -18.24 -23.86
C PRO A 263 11.00 -17.38 -23.29
N SER A 264 12.06 -18.03 -22.84
CA SER A 264 13.21 -17.37 -22.20
C SER A 264 13.96 -16.35 -23.07
N THR A 265 13.70 -16.34 -24.38
CA THR A 265 14.34 -15.43 -25.35
C THR A 265 13.72 -14.04 -25.45
N VAL A 266 12.52 -13.82 -24.88
CA VAL A 266 11.75 -12.59 -25.07
C VAL A 266 11.65 -11.72 -23.81
N PHE A 267 12.76 -11.51 -23.13
CA PHE A 267 12.85 -10.72 -21.90
C PHE A 267 12.17 -9.33 -21.98
N TRP A 268 12.31 -8.63 -23.09
CA TRP A 268 11.72 -7.30 -23.24
C TRP A 268 10.18 -7.28 -23.26
N ILE A 269 9.56 -8.37 -23.69
CA ILE A 269 8.10 -8.52 -23.57
C ILE A 269 7.71 -8.68 -22.09
N PHE A 270 8.50 -9.42 -21.31
CA PHE A 270 8.30 -9.51 -19.85
C PHE A 270 8.38 -8.13 -19.17
N VAL A 271 9.37 -7.30 -19.53
CA VAL A 271 9.49 -5.91 -19.04
C VAL A 271 8.26 -5.09 -19.41
N ALA A 272 7.79 -5.19 -20.68
CA ALA A 272 6.59 -4.48 -21.13
C ALA A 272 5.32 -4.92 -20.38
N LEU A 273 5.15 -6.22 -20.14
CA LEU A 273 4.04 -6.75 -19.33
C LEU A 273 4.12 -6.28 -17.88
N THR A 274 5.32 -6.24 -17.30
CA THR A 274 5.55 -5.71 -15.95
C THR A 274 5.20 -4.23 -15.85
N PHE A 275 5.55 -3.43 -16.86
CA PHE A 275 5.18 -2.01 -16.95
C PHE A 275 3.65 -1.84 -16.98
N ILE A 276 2.93 -2.64 -17.78
CA ILE A 276 1.46 -2.61 -17.86
C ILE A 276 0.84 -3.04 -16.52
N ALA A 277 1.42 -4.06 -15.87
CA ALA A 277 0.98 -4.49 -14.54
C ALA A 277 1.17 -3.38 -13.50
N GLY A 278 2.26 -2.61 -13.57
CA GLY A 278 2.50 -1.44 -12.73
C GLY A 278 1.44 -0.36 -12.90
N ILE A 279 1.08 -0.01 -14.15
CA ILE A 279 -0.03 0.94 -14.46
C ILE A 279 -1.31 0.45 -13.77
N SER A 280 -1.63 -0.82 -13.98
CA SER A 280 -2.87 -1.41 -13.48
C SER A 280 -2.89 -1.49 -11.95
N GLY A 281 -1.76 -1.80 -11.32
CA GLY A 281 -1.62 -1.84 -9.86
C GLY A 281 -1.87 -0.47 -9.21
N ALA A 282 -1.29 0.60 -9.76
CA ALA A 282 -1.52 1.96 -9.30
C ALA A 282 -3.00 2.38 -9.44
N MET A 283 -3.59 2.13 -10.61
CA MET A 283 -4.99 2.46 -10.87
C MET A 283 -5.95 1.66 -10.00
N HIS A 284 -5.68 0.37 -9.77
CA HIS A 284 -6.45 -0.48 -8.87
C HIS A 284 -6.40 0.05 -7.44
N HIS A 285 -5.20 0.23 -6.88
CA HIS A 285 -5.01 0.65 -5.49
C HIS A 285 -5.61 2.04 -5.22
N GLY A 286 -5.35 3.00 -6.10
CA GLY A 286 -5.90 4.35 -5.99
C GLY A 286 -7.42 4.38 -6.06
N SER A 287 -8.01 3.65 -7.02
CA SER A 287 -9.48 3.56 -7.15
C SER A 287 -10.12 2.87 -5.94
N PHE A 288 -9.51 1.81 -5.41
CA PHE A 288 -10.00 1.14 -4.21
C PHE A 288 -10.01 2.08 -3.01
N THR A 289 -8.93 2.85 -2.81
CA THR A 289 -8.83 3.89 -1.78
C THR A 289 -9.97 4.92 -1.90
N VAL A 290 -10.23 5.39 -3.11
CA VAL A 290 -11.32 6.36 -3.35
C VAL A 290 -12.70 5.75 -3.09
N VAL A 291 -12.92 4.47 -3.43
CA VAL A 291 -14.17 3.77 -3.08
C VAL A 291 -14.38 3.75 -1.56
N LEU A 292 -13.35 3.45 -0.77
CA LEU A 292 -13.46 3.53 0.69
C LEU A 292 -13.81 4.95 1.15
N GLN A 293 -13.11 5.96 0.63
CA GLN A 293 -13.28 7.36 0.99
C GLN A 293 -14.67 7.92 0.64
N THR A 294 -15.32 7.36 -0.38
CA THR A 294 -16.65 7.82 -0.84
C THR A 294 -17.81 6.99 -0.31
N THR A 295 -17.55 5.78 0.18
CA THR A 295 -18.61 4.86 0.65
C THR A 295 -18.77 4.87 2.17
N ILE A 296 -17.70 5.12 2.90
CA ILE A 296 -17.65 5.01 4.36
C ILE A 296 -17.83 6.41 4.98
N ASP A 297 -18.59 6.45 6.08
CA ASP A 297 -18.74 7.68 6.86
C ASP A 297 -17.35 8.22 7.29
N PRO A 298 -17.08 9.52 7.11
CA PRO A 298 -15.84 10.15 7.56
C PRO A 298 -15.47 9.87 9.03
N ALA A 299 -16.45 9.64 9.89
CA ALA A 299 -16.25 9.31 11.31
C ALA A 299 -15.77 7.86 11.55
N ALA A 300 -15.86 6.99 10.53
CA ALA A 300 -15.45 5.58 10.61
C ALA A 300 -14.24 5.26 9.71
N LEU A 301 -13.76 6.23 8.93
CA LEU A 301 -12.68 6.01 7.95
C LEU A 301 -11.37 5.58 8.59
N GLY A 302 -11.02 6.08 9.77
CA GLY A 302 -9.81 5.67 10.47
C GLY A 302 -9.82 4.16 10.77
N ARG A 303 -10.95 3.65 11.30
CA ARG A 303 -11.14 2.21 11.58
C ARG A 303 -11.10 1.37 10.30
N VAL A 304 -11.77 1.82 9.26
CA VAL A 304 -11.82 1.06 7.99
C VAL A 304 -10.45 1.04 7.30
N PHE A 305 -9.71 2.14 7.26
CA PHE A 305 -8.35 2.15 6.68
C PHE A 305 -7.34 1.35 7.51
N SER A 306 -7.46 1.34 8.82
CA SER A 306 -6.66 0.48 9.69
C SER A 306 -6.94 -1.00 9.45
N ILE A 307 -8.22 -1.40 9.35
CA ILE A 307 -8.63 -2.76 8.98
C ILE A 307 -8.13 -3.09 7.58
N PHE A 308 -8.29 -2.19 6.61
CA PHE A 308 -7.82 -2.36 5.24
C PHE A 308 -6.32 -2.67 5.20
N GLY A 309 -5.49 -1.86 5.88
CA GLY A 309 -4.05 -2.09 5.96
C GLY A 309 -3.69 -3.45 6.54
N SER A 310 -4.30 -3.83 7.66
CA SER A 310 -4.04 -5.13 8.32
C SER A 310 -4.54 -6.32 7.49
N VAL A 311 -5.75 -6.20 6.92
CA VAL A 311 -6.37 -7.26 6.12
C VAL A 311 -5.65 -7.49 4.78
N THR A 312 -5.02 -6.47 4.21
CA THR A 312 -4.20 -6.63 3.00
C THR A 312 -2.81 -7.17 3.31
N MET A 313 -2.25 -6.83 4.47
CA MET A 313 -0.90 -7.21 4.87
C MET A 313 -0.80 -8.68 5.29
N LEU A 314 -1.78 -9.22 6.02
CA LEU A 314 -1.78 -10.63 6.47
C LEU A 314 -1.69 -11.64 5.32
N PRO A 315 -2.58 -11.63 4.31
CA PRO A 315 -2.49 -12.53 3.17
C PRO A 315 -1.20 -12.37 2.38
N SER A 316 -0.69 -11.13 2.28
CA SER A 316 0.58 -10.82 1.65
C SER A 316 1.75 -11.53 2.34
N MET A 317 1.80 -11.48 3.67
CA MET A 317 2.84 -12.17 4.45
C MET A 317 2.75 -13.70 4.31
N ILE A 318 1.53 -14.27 4.38
CA ILE A 318 1.31 -15.71 4.21
C ILE A 318 1.74 -16.14 2.81
N GLY A 319 1.34 -15.40 1.78
CA GLY A 319 1.76 -15.64 0.39
C GLY A 319 3.28 -15.60 0.24
N LEU A 320 3.92 -14.58 0.81
CA LEU A 320 5.38 -14.43 0.76
C LEU A 320 6.11 -15.60 1.45
N LEU A 321 5.63 -16.07 2.60
CA LEU A 321 6.22 -17.21 3.31
C LEU A 321 6.13 -18.51 2.50
N GLN A 322 5.13 -18.65 1.64
CA GLN A 322 4.95 -19.81 0.78
C GLN A 322 5.75 -19.72 -0.54
N THR A 323 6.36 -18.57 -0.86
CA THR A 323 7.01 -18.32 -2.15
C THR A 323 8.09 -19.34 -2.48
N GLY A 324 8.94 -19.69 -1.50
CA GLY A 324 9.99 -20.70 -1.70
C GLY A 324 9.40 -22.08 -2.03
N LEU A 325 8.41 -22.52 -1.25
CA LEU A 325 7.72 -23.81 -1.47
C LEU A 325 6.99 -23.84 -2.82
N ILE A 326 6.42 -22.71 -3.26
CA ILE A 326 5.75 -22.58 -4.54
C ILE A 326 6.77 -22.69 -5.67
N ALA A 327 7.88 -21.94 -5.58
CA ALA A 327 8.93 -21.95 -6.59
C ALA A 327 9.55 -23.36 -6.76
N ASP A 328 9.81 -24.06 -5.65
CA ASP A 328 10.43 -25.39 -5.65
C ASP A 328 9.51 -26.50 -6.17
N LYS A 329 8.20 -26.45 -5.82
CA LYS A 329 7.25 -27.53 -6.15
C LYS A 329 6.63 -27.43 -7.53
N ILE A 330 6.22 -26.23 -7.93
CA ILE A 330 5.47 -26.02 -9.17
C ILE A 330 6.25 -25.23 -10.23
N GLY A 331 7.38 -24.67 -9.86
CA GLY A 331 8.21 -23.82 -10.74
C GLY A 331 7.72 -22.37 -10.82
N ILE A 332 8.67 -21.47 -11.12
CA ILE A 332 8.44 -20.02 -11.13
C ILE A 332 7.43 -19.64 -12.21
N THR A 333 7.58 -20.15 -13.43
CA THR A 333 6.69 -19.85 -14.57
C THR A 333 5.25 -20.28 -14.30
N ASN A 334 5.05 -21.48 -13.75
CA ASN A 334 3.71 -21.97 -13.39
C ASN A 334 3.09 -21.15 -12.26
N ALA A 335 3.88 -20.64 -11.32
CA ALA A 335 3.39 -19.73 -10.27
C ALA A 335 2.82 -18.45 -10.88
N PHE A 336 3.49 -17.85 -11.87
CA PHE A 336 2.99 -16.69 -12.62
C PHE A 336 1.70 -16.99 -13.37
N VAL A 337 1.62 -18.15 -14.05
CA VAL A 337 0.41 -18.59 -14.78
C VAL A 337 -0.78 -18.75 -13.83
N ILE A 338 -0.59 -19.47 -12.72
CA ILE A 338 -1.66 -19.76 -11.75
C ILE A 338 -2.14 -18.47 -11.11
N ALA A 339 -1.23 -17.64 -10.60
CA ALA A 339 -1.58 -16.38 -9.96
C ALA A 339 -2.27 -15.43 -10.96
N GLY A 340 -1.74 -15.31 -12.18
CA GLY A 340 -2.33 -14.52 -13.25
C GLY A 340 -3.73 -14.99 -13.61
N ALA A 341 -3.94 -16.30 -13.77
CA ALA A 341 -5.26 -16.87 -14.06
C ALA A 341 -6.26 -16.59 -12.93
N VAL A 342 -5.87 -16.78 -11.67
CA VAL A 342 -6.75 -16.53 -10.51
C VAL A 342 -7.11 -15.05 -10.45
N ILE A 343 -6.16 -14.13 -10.57
CA ILE A 343 -6.42 -12.68 -10.50
C ILE A 343 -7.31 -12.23 -11.68
N ALA A 344 -7.08 -12.72 -12.89
CA ALA A 344 -7.93 -12.42 -14.04
C ALA A 344 -9.35 -12.93 -13.85
N LEU A 345 -9.52 -14.15 -13.33
CA LEU A 345 -10.82 -14.74 -13.01
C LEU A 345 -11.55 -13.93 -11.92
N LEU A 346 -10.85 -13.46 -10.88
CA LEU A 346 -11.44 -12.56 -9.88
C LEU A 346 -12.01 -11.30 -10.53
N GLY A 347 -11.26 -10.67 -11.43
CA GLY A 347 -11.73 -9.51 -12.18
C GLY A 347 -12.97 -9.80 -13.00
N MET A 348 -12.99 -10.92 -13.73
CA MET A 348 -14.16 -11.34 -14.52
C MET A 348 -15.37 -11.63 -13.62
N ILE A 349 -15.20 -12.42 -12.57
CA ILE A 349 -16.27 -12.74 -11.62
C ILE A 349 -16.82 -11.47 -10.98
N SER A 350 -15.95 -10.51 -10.62
CA SER A 350 -16.35 -9.25 -9.99
C SER A 350 -17.37 -8.46 -10.83
N PHE A 351 -17.28 -8.52 -12.15
CA PHE A 351 -18.28 -7.89 -13.02
C PHE A 351 -19.68 -8.52 -12.91
N TYR A 352 -19.77 -9.80 -12.55
CA TYR A 352 -21.03 -10.52 -12.44
C TYR A 352 -21.62 -10.53 -11.02
N VAL A 353 -20.85 -10.10 -10.00
CA VAL A 353 -21.34 -10.04 -8.62
C VAL A 353 -22.36 -8.89 -8.47
N PRO A 354 -23.65 -9.18 -8.21
CA PRO A 354 -24.70 -8.16 -8.20
C PRO A 354 -24.45 -7.05 -7.17
N SER A 355 -23.93 -7.39 -5.99
CA SER A 355 -23.67 -6.42 -4.92
C SER A 355 -22.57 -5.41 -5.30
N ILE A 356 -21.55 -5.82 -6.04
CA ILE A 356 -20.49 -4.94 -6.54
C ILE A 356 -21.05 -4.03 -7.64
N ARG A 357 -21.86 -4.56 -8.54
CA ARG A 357 -22.53 -3.75 -9.60
C ARG A 357 -23.43 -2.67 -9.02
N VAL A 358 -24.24 -3.01 -8.01
CA VAL A 358 -25.13 -2.04 -7.33
C VAL A 358 -24.30 -0.93 -6.67
N LEU A 359 -23.15 -1.25 -6.07
CA LEU A 359 -22.25 -0.27 -5.51
C LEU A 359 -21.72 0.69 -6.60
N GLY A 360 -21.34 0.15 -7.76
CA GLY A 360 -20.89 0.95 -8.91
C GLY A 360 -21.95 1.91 -9.43
N ILE A 361 -23.21 1.46 -9.57
CA ILE A 361 -24.33 2.29 -10.04
C ILE A 361 -24.60 3.45 -9.05
N LYS A 362 -24.58 3.18 -7.74
CA LYS A 362 -24.79 4.22 -6.72
C LYS A 362 -23.71 5.30 -6.79
N MET A 363 -22.48 4.94 -7.08
CA MET A 363 -21.38 5.89 -7.22
C MET A 363 -21.47 6.76 -8.50
N ASP A 364 -22.04 6.24 -9.58
CA ASP A 364 -22.24 7.06 -10.81
C ASP A 364 -23.31 8.12 -10.60
N ILE A 365 -24.38 7.79 -9.88
CA ILE A 365 -25.49 8.76 -9.58
C ILE A 365 -25.00 9.90 -8.68
N SER A 366 -24.03 9.67 -7.80
CA SER A 366 -23.50 10.72 -6.91
C SER A 366 -22.56 11.70 -7.62
N VAL A 367 -22.12 11.42 -8.83
CA VAL A 367 -21.17 12.22 -9.62
C VAL A 367 -21.85 13.07 -10.72
N THR A 368 -23.10 12.74 -11.06
CA THR A 368 -23.96 13.53 -11.94
C THR A 368 -24.74 14.58 -11.18
#